data_5d986616f15235c9f46e5663dfa885fb
#
_entry.id   5d986616f15235c9f46e5663dfa885fb
#
_cell.length_a   1.000
_cell.length_b   1.000
_cell.length_c   1.000
_cell.angle_alpha   90.00
_cell.angle_beta   90.00
_cell.angle_gamma   90.00
#
_symmetry.space_group_name_H-M   'P 1'
#
loop_
_entity.id
_entity.type
_entity.pdbx_description
1 polymer ?
#
loop_
_entity_poly.entity_id
_entity_poly.type
_entity_poly.pdbx_seq_one_letter_code
_entity_poly.pdbx_strand_id
1 'polypeptide(L)'
;MGSGEADRGILICGTGIGMCIAANKVSGVRAAPCHDDLTAEMSRRHNDLNVLCLSADLLSQKVIDRLIKIWLETEFEGGRHARRVEKITDIESRQSPSGA
;
A
#
# COMPACT_ATOMS: atom_id res chain seq x y z
N MET A 1 4.88 -8.35 -7.10
CA MET A 1 4.67 -6.88 -7.11
C MET A 1 5.51 -6.25 -8.21
N GLY A 2 6.72 -5.86 -7.94
CA GLY A 2 7.56 -5.22 -8.96
C GLY A 2 7.84 -6.09 -10.19
N SER A 3 7.85 -7.39 -10.03
CA SER A 3 8.06 -8.34 -11.13
C SER A 3 6.77 -8.72 -11.88
N GLY A 4 5.61 -8.30 -11.37
CA GLY A 4 4.32 -8.68 -11.95
C GLY A 4 3.81 -10.05 -11.53
N GLU A 5 4.50 -10.72 -10.62
CA GLU A 5 4.09 -12.06 -10.17
C GLU A 5 2.94 -12.03 -9.17
N ALA A 6 2.70 -10.89 -8.53
CA ALA A 6 1.60 -10.70 -7.61
C ALA A 6 1.01 -9.31 -7.78
N ASP A 7 -0.29 -9.17 -7.55
CA ASP A 7 -0.99 -7.89 -7.68
C ASP A 7 -1.01 -7.09 -6.37
N ARG A 8 -0.97 -7.76 -5.23
CA ARG A 8 -1.05 -7.14 -3.91
C ARG A 8 -0.13 -7.86 -2.92
N GLY A 9 0.37 -7.11 -1.96
CA GLY A 9 1.21 -7.66 -0.90
C GLY A 9 0.75 -7.19 0.48
N ILE A 10 1.05 -7.99 1.49
CA ILE A 10 0.79 -7.66 2.89
C ILE A 10 2.08 -7.90 3.66
N LEU A 11 2.54 -6.86 4.35
CA LEU A 11 3.73 -6.91 5.17
C LEU A 11 3.35 -6.71 6.63
N ILE A 12 3.74 -7.64 7.48
CA ILE A 12 3.49 -7.57 8.92
C ILE A 12 4.83 -7.53 9.62
N CYS A 13 5.06 -6.47 10.38
CA CYS A 13 6.31 -6.31 11.11
C CYS A 13 6.06 -5.54 12.41
N GLY A 14 7.12 -5.23 13.17
CA GLY A 14 6.98 -4.57 14.47
C GLY A 14 6.11 -3.33 14.41
N THR A 15 6.63 -2.22 13.91
CA THR A 15 5.87 -0.97 13.79
C THR A 15 5.19 -0.80 12.44
N GLY A 16 5.59 -1.56 11.42
CA GLY A 16 5.10 -1.41 10.06
C GLY A 16 5.78 -0.30 9.28
N ILE A 17 6.62 0.51 9.92
CA ILE A 17 7.19 1.71 9.30
C ILE A 17 8.38 1.39 8.39
N GLY A 18 9.37 0.67 8.92
CA GLY A 18 10.59 0.36 8.16
C GLY A 18 10.31 -0.45 6.90
N MET A 19 9.49 -1.48 7.02
CA MET A 19 9.11 -2.32 5.88
C MET A 19 8.30 -1.52 4.85
N CYS A 20 7.47 -0.60 5.32
CA CYS A 20 6.71 0.27 4.43
C CYS A 20 7.64 1.18 3.61
N ILE A 21 8.61 1.79 4.26
CA ILE A 21 9.59 2.65 3.58
C ILE A 21 10.36 1.82 2.55
N ALA A 22 10.86 0.66 2.94
CA ALA A 22 11.60 -0.23 2.05
C ALA A 22 10.76 -0.67 0.86
N ALA A 23 9.50 -1.03 1.10
CA ALA A 23 8.59 -1.47 0.03
C ALA A 23 8.39 -0.36 -1.01
N ASN A 24 8.25 0.89 -0.57
CA ASN A 24 8.05 2.01 -1.48
C ASN A 24 9.28 2.35 -2.33
N LYS A 25 10.43 1.76 -2.05
CA LYS A 25 11.61 1.92 -2.91
C LYS A 25 11.56 1.00 -4.12
N VAL A 26 10.67 0.04 -4.13
CA VAL A 26 10.51 -0.87 -5.27
C VAL A 26 9.55 -0.25 -6.27
N SER A 27 9.96 -0.19 -7.53
CA SER A 27 9.14 0.37 -8.60
C SER A 27 7.81 -0.36 -8.72
N GLY A 28 6.73 0.38 -8.84
CA GLY A 28 5.39 -0.17 -8.95
C GLY A 28 4.70 -0.45 -7.61
N VAL A 29 5.39 -0.23 -6.49
CA VAL A 29 4.82 -0.47 -5.16
C VAL A 29 4.32 0.83 -4.56
N ARG A 30 3.07 0.80 -4.12
CA ARG A 30 2.45 1.85 -3.30
C ARG A 30 2.07 1.22 -1.98
N ALA A 31 2.89 1.44 -0.96
CA ALA A 31 2.73 0.85 0.36
C ALA A 31 2.40 1.92 1.41
N ALA A 32 1.56 1.58 2.37
CA ALA A 32 1.29 2.45 3.50
C ALA A 32 0.95 1.62 4.73
N PRO A 33 1.26 2.16 5.94
CA PRO A 33 0.81 1.53 7.17
C PRO A 33 -0.64 1.91 7.43
N CYS A 34 -1.45 0.94 7.82
CA CYS A 34 -2.84 1.15 8.18
C CYS A 34 -3.08 0.63 9.58
N HIS A 35 -3.84 1.37 10.38
CA HIS A 35 -4.03 1.10 11.79
C HIS A 35 -5.49 0.90 12.17
N ASP A 36 -6.42 1.25 11.29
CA ASP A 36 -7.86 1.16 11.57
C ASP A 36 -8.63 0.91 10.28
N ASP A 37 -9.92 0.68 10.44
CA ASP A 37 -10.82 0.35 9.32
C ASP A 37 -10.82 1.45 8.27
N LEU A 38 -10.85 2.71 8.70
CA LEU A 38 -10.93 3.84 7.79
C LEU A 38 -9.66 3.96 6.92
N THR A 39 -8.47 3.88 7.54
CA THR A 39 -7.24 3.98 6.77
C THR A 39 -7.07 2.81 5.81
N ALA A 40 -7.46 1.60 6.22
CA ALA A 40 -7.41 0.44 5.34
C ALA A 40 -8.35 0.62 4.13
N GLU A 41 -9.57 1.08 4.36
CA GLU A 41 -10.55 1.32 3.29
C GLU A 41 -10.08 2.43 2.35
N MET A 42 -9.70 3.59 2.90
CA MET A 42 -9.31 4.74 2.09
C MET A 42 -8.03 4.53 1.33
N SER A 43 -7.10 3.74 1.86
CA SER A 43 -5.87 3.40 1.14
C SER A 43 -6.19 2.72 -0.20
N ARG A 44 -7.24 1.91 -0.23
CA ARG A 44 -7.70 1.28 -1.48
C ARG A 44 -8.52 2.23 -2.32
N ARG A 45 -9.54 2.86 -1.74
CA ARG A 45 -10.46 3.71 -2.50
C ARG A 45 -9.77 4.90 -3.17
N HIS A 46 -8.85 5.54 -2.45
CA HIS A 46 -8.26 6.80 -2.89
C HIS A 46 -6.86 6.65 -3.49
N ASN A 47 -6.06 5.71 -3.00
CA ASN A 47 -4.65 5.62 -3.35
C ASN A 47 -4.28 4.37 -4.12
N ASP A 48 -5.22 3.49 -4.34
CA ASP A 48 -4.98 2.20 -5.01
C ASP A 48 -3.75 1.51 -4.41
N LEU A 49 -3.70 1.46 -3.09
CA LEU A 49 -2.59 0.86 -2.36
C LEU A 49 -2.45 -0.60 -2.74
N ASN A 50 -1.26 -1.01 -3.14
CA ASN A 50 -1.04 -2.42 -3.50
C ASN A 50 -0.20 -3.19 -2.49
N VAL A 51 0.34 -2.51 -1.47
CA VAL A 51 1.03 -3.17 -0.36
C VAL A 51 0.53 -2.58 0.95
N LEU A 52 -0.11 -3.42 1.76
CA LEU A 52 -0.62 -3.06 3.07
C LEU A 52 0.43 -3.40 4.12
N CYS A 53 0.83 -2.43 4.94
CA CYS A 53 1.77 -2.66 6.04
C CYS A 53 1.02 -2.62 7.37
N LEU A 54 1.21 -3.65 8.18
CA LEU A 54 0.53 -3.81 9.46
C LEU A 54 1.54 -3.94 10.59
N SER A 55 1.21 -3.36 11.73
CA SER A 55 2.05 -3.40 12.92
C SER A 55 1.62 -4.50 13.87
N ALA A 56 2.47 -5.51 14.03
CA ALA A 56 2.22 -6.59 14.99
C ALA A 56 2.33 -6.11 16.44
N ASP A 57 3.11 -5.03 16.69
CA ASP A 57 3.30 -4.49 18.04
C ASP A 57 2.12 -3.65 18.50
N LEU A 58 1.43 -2.99 17.57
CA LEU A 58 0.35 -2.05 17.89
C LEU A 58 -1.05 -2.65 17.74
N LEU A 59 -1.20 -3.70 16.95
CA LEU A 59 -2.49 -4.26 16.60
C LEU A 59 -2.64 -5.68 17.10
N SER A 60 -3.83 -6.02 17.60
CA SER A 60 -4.15 -7.41 17.96
C SER A 60 -4.35 -8.23 16.69
N GLN A 61 -4.21 -9.54 16.81
CA GLN A 61 -4.45 -10.45 15.69
C GLN A 61 -5.86 -10.28 15.11
N LYS A 62 -6.85 -10.08 15.96
CA LYS A 62 -8.24 -9.88 15.56
C LYS A 62 -8.39 -8.62 14.70
N VAL A 63 -7.71 -7.54 15.08
CA VAL A 63 -7.73 -6.29 14.31
C VAL A 63 -7.00 -6.48 12.99
N ILE A 64 -5.84 -7.13 13.00
CA ILE A 64 -5.07 -7.43 11.77
C ILE A 64 -5.94 -8.18 10.77
N ASP A 65 -6.62 -9.23 11.21
CA ASP A 65 -7.50 -10.04 10.35
C ASP A 65 -8.62 -9.19 9.74
N ARG A 66 -9.22 -8.31 10.54
CA ARG A 66 -10.27 -7.42 10.07
C ARG A 66 -9.76 -6.42 9.03
N LEU A 67 -8.61 -5.82 9.27
CA LEU A 67 -8.03 -4.84 8.34
C LEU A 67 -7.66 -5.50 7.01
N ILE A 68 -7.11 -6.70 7.05
CA ILE A 68 -6.79 -7.46 5.84
C ILE A 68 -8.04 -7.72 5.02
N LYS A 69 -9.13 -8.13 5.68
CA LYS A 69 -10.39 -8.39 5.00
C LYS A 69 -10.94 -7.14 4.31
N ILE A 70 -11.01 -6.03 5.05
CA ILE A 70 -11.47 -4.74 4.50
C ILE A 70 -10.62 -4.35 3.29
N TRP A 71 -9.31 -4.44 3.43
CA TRP A 71 -8.39 -4.03 2.39
C TRP A 71 -8.51 -4.88 1.12
N LEU A 72 -8.64 -6.19 1.27
CA LEU A 72 -8.78 -7.10 0.12
C LEU A 72 -10.12 -6.94 -0.60
N GLU A 73 -11.17 -6.55 0.13
CA GLU A 73 -12.53 -6.42 -0.41
C GLU A 73 -12.83 -5.02 -0.97
N THR A 74 -11.98 -4.03 -0.72
CA THR A 74 -12.23 -2.65 -1.16
C THR A 74 -11.58 -2.39 -2.50
N GLU A 75 -12.36 -1.83 -3.43
CA GLU A 75 -11.88 -1.50 -4.76
C GLU A 75 -11.47 -0.03 -4.87
N PHE A 76 -10.61 0.26 -5.85
CA PHE A 76 -10.20 1.62 -6.16
C PHE A 76 -11.36 2.37 -6.84
N GLU A 77 -11.66 3.57 -6.35
CA GLU A 77 -12.75 4.38 -6.93
C GLU A 77 -12.42 4.96 -8.30
N GLY A 78 -11.15 5.21 -8.58
CA GLY A 78 -10.75 5.86 -9.82
C GLY A 78 -11.11 7.35 -9.85
N GLY A 79 -11.55 7.85 -11.01
CA GLY A 79 -11.93 9.24 -11.15
C GLY A 79 -10.83 10.22 -10.79
N ARG A 80 -11.16 11.22 -9.96
CA ARG A 80 -10.17 12.21 -9.49
C ARG A 80 -9.00 11.58 -8.73
N HIS A 81 -9.23 10.44 -8.09
CA HIS A 81 -8.18 9.74 -7.35
C HIS A 81 -7.16 9.10 -8.28
N ALA A 82 -7.58 8.68 -9.48
CA ALA A 82 -6.67 8.14 -10.48
C ALA A 82 -5.62 9.16 -10.88
N ARG A 83 -5.99 10.43 -10.99
CA ARG A 83 -5.04 11.51 -11.32
C ARG A 83 -4.01 11.70 -10.22
N ARG A 84 -4.42 11.54 -8.96
CA ARG A 84 -3.48 11.64 -7.83
C ARG A 84 -2.50 10.48 -7.83
N VAL A 85 -2.98 9.27 -8.12
CA VAL A 85 -2.12 8.09 -8.23
C VAL A 85 -1.15 8.25 -9.40
N GLU A 86 -1.62 8.79 -10.52
CA GLU A 86 -0.75 9.09 -11.67
C GLU A 86 0.37 10.04 -11.31
N LYS A 87 0.11 11.05 -10.48
CA LYS A 87 1.14 11.98 -10.02
C LYS A 87 2.21 11.26 -9.21
N ILE A 88 1.82 10.30 -8.39
CA ILE A 88 2.76 9.46 -7.63
C ILE A 88 3.62 8.64 -8.59
N THR A 89 2.99 8.03 -9.58
CA THR A 89 3.68 7.25 -10.60
C THR A 89 4.65 8.12 -11.40
N ASP A 90 4.27 9.35 -11.72
CA ASP A 90 5.14 10.30 -12.42
C ASP A 90 6.38 10.65 -11.59
N ILE A 91 6.21 10.86 -10.29
CA ILE A 91 7.33 11.12 -9.39
C ILE A 91 8.28 9.93 -9.40
N GLU A 92 7.74 8.72 -9.30
CA GLU A 92 8.53 7.50 -9.35
C GLU A 92 9.35 7.41 -10.65
N SER A 93 8.71 7.71 -11.77
CA SER A 93 9.38 7.67 -13.08
C SER A 93 10.54 8.67 -13.18
N ARG A 94 10.40 9.84 -12.56
CA ARG A 94 11.45 10.86 -12.54
C ARG A 94 12.57 10.50 -11.59
N GLN A 95 12.27 9.83 -10.47
CA GLN A 95 13.27 9.46 -9.47
C GLN A 95 14.05 8.22 -9.88
N SER A 96 13.45 7.39 -10.71
CA SER A 96 14.07 6.17 -11.18
C SER A 96 14.76 6.46 -12.52
N PRO A 97 16.07 6.74 -12.53
CA PRO A 97 16.77 7.00 -13.78
C PRO A 97 16.57 5.84 -14.71
N SER A 98 16.43 6.13 -16.00
CA SER A 98 16.25 5.10 -16.99
C SER A 98 17.40 4.10 -16.90
N GLY A 99 17.06 2.85 -16.67
CA GLY A 99 18.05 1.81 -16.50
C GLY A 99 18.66 1.75 -15.11
N ALA A 100 18.16 2.50 -14.18
CA ALA A 100 18.59 2.40 -12.78
C ALA A 100 17.52 1.74 -11.95
#